data_f2bf54ac0881c37f7b152197a42827d4
#
_entry.id   f2bf54ac0881c37f7b152197a42827d4
#
_cell.length_a   1.000
_cell.length_b   1.000
_cell.length_c   1.000
_cell.angle_alpha   90.00
_cell.angle_beta   90.00
_cell.angle_gamma   90.00
#
_symmetry.space_group_name_H-M   'P 1'
#
loop_
_entity.id
_entity.type
_entity.pdbx_description
1 polymer ?
#
loop_
_entity_poly.entity_id
_entity_poly.type
_entity_poly.pdbx_seq_one_letter_code
_entity_poly.pdbx_strand_id
1 'polypeptide(L)'
;MIAGGETMKRGLRAQAFLPLIVFLLTTTSCTTEKKAERAAPPEQVKASVNWEKVVTLSKTTPTLQVVVNPPLRRGHLTRPLAPSKIHDPVFKALHDLGADFVRYVPWLPYPKLGVAELEPPANGKTSWDFSLIDPMTEDFINATSGHSVVLNFSTIPQWMFKTQKPVPYPADPDQVTWDYEQGTEFRDPSLKEVADYYARLVSWYTKGGFVDEYGHRHESGHHYKIAWWEVLNEVESEHRMTPQTYTRVYDAIVQAVHAVDPQIKFVGMALASEPPDYFEYFLNHQNHKPGIPIDMISYHFYAVPTPDQTQETMQYTYWDQAERFLAVVDYIQAIRSRLSPETQTDTDELGSISGDDLEQDKPGHVTKPIPDSYWTLCGALYAYLYSELAKRGVEVAGESQLVGYPTQYPSVSMVDWNTGQPNARFWVLKLLHDNFGPGDKLVEARVDTPYVYAQAFVTTQGQRKLLLVNKRDRAFEVTIPDSQGSEIRYVDQTTNFQPPGEARLNGNQLTLSGFEVAVVNLSR
;
A
#
# COMPACT_ATOMS: atom_id res chain seq x y z
N MET A 1 -42.96 -29.60 -21.77
CA MET A 1 -44.33 -29.29 -22.21
C MET A 1 -44.33 -27.85 -22.66
N ILE A 2 -44.49 -27.73 -23.92
CA ILE A 2 -45.33 -26.81 -24.72
C ILE A 2 -44.83 -25.37 -24.71
N ALA A 3 -44.17 -24.94 -25.75
CA ALA A 3 -44.61 -24.47 -27.07
C ALA A 3 -45.22 -23.06 -26.95
N GLY A 4 -44.86 -22.05 -27.63
CA GLY A 4 -44.53 -21.85 -29.03
C GLY A 4 -45.24 -20.58 -29.42
N GLY A 5 -44.78 -19.88 -30.43
CA GLY A 5 -45.58 -18.90 -31.13
C GLY A 5 -44.81 -17.76 -31.79
N GLU A 6 -44.34 -18.07 -33.00
CA GLU A 6 -44.02 -17.10 -34.07
C GLU A 6 -45.25 -16.31 -34.51
N THR A 7 -45.07 -15.14 -35.09
CA THR A 7 -45.41 -14.72 -36.47
C THR A 7 -45.43 -13.21 -36.57
N MET A 8 -44.73 -12.65 -37.46
CA MET A 8 -44.75 -12.42 -38.91
C MET A 8 -45.28 -11.04 -39.34
N LYS A 9 -44.39 -10.29 -39.94
CA LYS A 9 -44.40 -9.48 -41.18
C LYS A 9 -45.62 -8.64 -41.63
N ARG A 10 -45.31 -7.45 -42.03
CA ARG A 10 -45.56 -6.69 -43.33
C ARG A 10 -45.73 -5.21 -42.96
N GLY A 11 -45.09 -4.19 -43.50
CA GLY A 11 -44.68 -3.93 -44.86
C GLY A 11 -45.62 -2.92 -45.49
N LEU A 12 -45.30 -1.62 -45.51
CA LEU A 12 -45.87 -0.68 -46.49
C LEU A 12 -44.88 0.44 -46.79
N ARG A 13 -44.47 0.52 -48.05
CA ARG A 13 -43.79 1.65 -48.67
C ARG A 13 -44.82 2.73 -49.00
N ALA A 14 -44.50 3.99 -48.69
CA ALA A 14 -45.13 5.12 -49.35
C ALA A 14 -44.04 6.11 -49.78
N GLN A 15 -43.90 6.25 -51.09
CA GLN A 15 -43.16 7.35 -51.75
C GLN A 15 -44.02 8.61 -51.69
N ALA A 16 -43.44 9.74 -51.31
CA ALA A 16 -44.01 11.04 -51.63
C ALA A 16 -42.91 12.06 -51.90
N PHE A 17 -43.13 12.78 -52.96
CA PHE A 17 -42.32 13.74 -53.70
C PHE A 17 -41.83 14.93 -52.87
N LEU A 18 -40.60 15.36 -53.14
CA LEU A 18 -39.99 16.66 -52.74
C LEU A 18 -40.57 17.82 -53.57
N PRO A 19 -40.64 19.00 -53.02
CA PRO A 19 -40.24 20.21 -53.73
C PRO A 19 -39.00 20.84 -53.12
N LEU A 20 -38.05 21.16 -53.99
CA LEU A 20 -36.80 21.82 -53.77
C LEU A 20 -37.07 23.32 -53.48
N ILE A 21 -36.91 23.75 -52.24
CA ILE A 21 -36.83 25.18 -51.88
C ILE A 21 -35.38 25.52 -51.57
N VAL A 22 -34.75 26.27 -52.46
CA VAL A 22 -33.42 26.85 -52.28
C VAL A 22 -33.53 28.00 -51.27
N PHE A 23 -33.07 27.81 -50.04
CA PHE A 23 -32.82 28.91 -49.10
C PHE A 23 -31.34 29.30 -49.21
N LEU A 24 -31.08 30.53 -49.69
CA LEU A 24 -29.79 31.15 -49.51
C LEU A 24 -29.58 31.44 -48.01
N LEU A 25 -28.79 30.64 -47.33
CA LEU A 25 -28.29 30.92 -46.01
C LEU A 25 -27.02 31.75 -46.12
N THR A 26 -27.13 33.06 -45.86
CA THR A 26 -26.02 33.89 -45.54
C THR A 26 -25.47 33.45 -44.16
N THR A 27 -24.35 32.75 -44.15
CA THR A 27 -23.64 32.39 -42.91
C THR A 27 -22.94 33.66 -42.37
N THR A 28 -23.60 34.33 -41.43
CA THR A 28 -22.91 35.26 -40.55
C THR A 28 -22.14 34.38 -39.55
N SER A 29 -20.82 34.29 -39.77
CA SER A 29 -19.90 33.61 -38.83
C SER A 29 -19.83 34.44 -37.57
N CYS A 30 -20.62 34.10 -36.56
CA CYS A 30 -20.49 34.67 -35.22
C CYS A 30 -19.37 33.85 -34.53
N THR A 31 -18.15 34.31 -34.64
CA THR A 31 -17.04 33.86 -33.81
C THR A 31 -17.31 34.34 -32.39
N THR A 32 -17.98 33.52 -31.60
CA THR A 32 -17.97 33.64 -30.14
C THR A 32 -16.55 33.34 -29.69
N GLU A 33 -15.73 34.37 -29.51
CA GLU A 33 -14.57 34.27 -28.63
C GLU A 33 -15.07 33.74 -27.28
N LYS A 34 -14.76 32.47 -26.96
CA LYS A 34 -14.81 32.03 -25.57
C LYS A 34 -13.84 32.91 -24.79
N LYS A 35 -14.35 33.95 -24.15
CA LYS A 35 -13.63 34.66 -23.10
C LYS A 35 -13.12 33.57 -22.15
N ALA A 36 -11.80 33.40 -22.07
CA ALA A 36 -11.21 32.58 -21.04
C ALA A 36 -11.77 33.07 -19.70
N GLU A 37 -12.56 32.27 -19.06
CA GLU A 37 -13.08 32.56 -17.73
C GLU A 37 -11.87 32.74 -16.82
N ARG A 38 -11.67 33.95 -16.33
CA ARG A 38 -10.57 34.26 -15.43
C ARG A 38 -10.80 33.40 -14.19
N ALA A 39 -9.90 32.43 -13.93
CA ALA A 39 -9.97 31.60 -12.74
C ALA A 39 -10.18 32.50 -11.51
N ALA A 40 -11.12 32.14 -10.65
CA ALA A 40 -11.34 32.87 -9.40
C ALA A 40 -10.02 32.92 -8.61
N PRO A 41 -9.71 34.04 -7.93
CA PRO A 41 -8.51 34.11 -7.12
C PRO A 41 -8.54 33.01 -6.04
N PRO A 42 -7.36 32.48 -5.65
CA PRO A 42 -7.28 31.45 -4.60
C PRO A 42 -7.98 31.89 -3.32
N GLU A 43 -8.67 30.94 -2.68
CA GLU A 43 -9.31 31.17 -1.37
C GLU A 43 -8.21 31.43 -0.33
N GLN A 44 -8.41 32.48 0.49
CA GLN A 44 -7.50 32.87 1.55
C GLN A 44 -7.72 32.00 2.78
N VAL A 45 -6.64 31.43 3.30
CA VAL A 45 -6.62 30.53 4.47
C VAL A 45 -5.61 31.05 5.48
N LYS A 46 -5.94 30.96 6.77
CA LYS A 46 -5.01 31.31 7.86
C LYS A 46 -4.60 30.07 8.62
N ALA A 47 -3.29 29.85 8.68
CA ALA A 47 -2.70 28.87 9.58
C ALA A 47 -2.30 29.53 10.90
N SER A 48 -2.39 28.78 11.99
CA SER A 48 -1.89 29.17 13.32
C SER A 48 -1.24 27.98 14.00
N VAL A 49 -0.14 28.24 14.73
CA VAL A 49 0.60 27.21 15.46
C VAL A 49 0.83 27.65 16.90
N ASN A 50 0.50 26.80 17.85
CA ASN A 50 0.85 27.02 19.25
C ASN A 50 2.05 26.13 19.62
N TRP A 51 3.25 26.65 19.46
CA TRP A 51 4.52 25.93 19.67
C TRP A 51 4.74 25.42 21.09
N GLU A 52 4.06 25.99 22.08
CA GLU A 52 4.18 25.59 23.48
C GLU A 52 3.23 24.42 23.82
N LYS A 53 2.25 24.13 22.96
CA LYS A 53 1.26 23.08 23.22
C LYS A 53 1.60 21.80 22.46
N VAL A 54 2.36 20.93 23.11
CA VAL A 54 2.63 19.58 22.60
C VAL A 54 1.36 18.74 22.69
N VAL A 55 0.98 18.14 21.56
CA VAL A 55 -0.15 17.20 21.45
C VAL A 55 0.30 15.80 21.84
N THR A 56 1.38 15.32 21.22
CA THR A 56 1.98 14.01 21.49
C THR A 56 3.42 13.94 20.99
N LEU A 57 4.11 12.85 21.32
CA LEU A 57 5.38 12.46 20.68
C LEU A 57 5.08 11.44 19.58
N SER A 58 5.59 11.68 18.38
CA SER A 58 5.50 10.71 17.29
C SER A 58 6.23 9.43 17.64
N LYS A 59 5.62 8.30 17.32
CA LYS A 59 6.28 6.99 17.28
C LYS A 59 6.37 6.48 15.84
N THR A 60 5.78 7.21 14.89
CA THR A 60 5.44 6.73 13.56
C THR A 60 6.61 6.84 12.62
N THR A 61 6.97 5.72 12.03
CA THR A 61 7.91 5.61 10.92
C THR A 61 7.13 5.61 9.61
N PRO A 62 7.35 6.58 8.70
CA PRO A 62 6.81 6.51 7.35
C PRO A 62 7.64 5.51 6.53
N THR A 63 6.96 4.57 5.88
CA THR A 63 7.58 3.49 5.12
C THR A 63 6.70 3.04 3.94
N LEU A 64 7.05 1.93 3.29
CA LEU A 64 6.26 1.35 2.21
C LEU A 64 6.32 -0.18 2.21
N GLN A 65 5.44 -0.79 1.40
CA GLN A 65 5.57 -2.21 1.08
C GLN A 65 6.09 -2.46 -0.34
N VAL A 66 6.74 -3.59 -0.50
CA VAL A 66 7.20 -4.15 -1.77
C VAL A 66 6.46 -5.46 -2.01
N VAL A 67 5.44 -5.43 -2.86
CA VAL A 67 4.72 -6.64 -3.28
C VAL A 67 5.43 -7.24 -4.48
N VAL A 68 5.73 -8.54 -4.39
CA VAL A 68 6.43 -9.27 -5.44
C VAL A 68 5.61 -9.33 -6.72
N ASN A 69 6.21 -8.91 -7.82
CA ASN A 69 5.61 -8.99 -9.14
C ASN A 69 6.68 -9.15 -10.25
N PRO A 70 6.28 -9.57 -11.47
CA PRO A 70 7.20 -9.81 -12.58
C PRO A 70 8.15 -8.66 -12.92
N PRO A 71 7.73 -7.37 -12.95
CA PRO A 71 8.63 -6.23 -13.17
C PRO A 71 9.83 -6.13 -12.24
N LEU A 72 9.72 -6.59 -11.00
CA LEU A 72 10.82 -6.58 -10.02
C LEU A 72 11.78 -7.77 -10.20
N ARG A 73 11.39 -8.79 -10.96
CA ARG A 73 12.15 -10.04 -11.11
C ARG A 73 13.23 -9.93 -12.16
N ARG A 74 14.42 -10.45 -11.87
CA ARG A 74 15.43 -10.70 -12.89
C ARG A 74 14.90 -11.71 -13.90
N GLY A 75 15.04 -11.40 -15.20
CA GLY A 75 14.58 -12.24 -16.30
C GLY A 75 13.13 -12.06 -16.72
N HIS A 76 12.38 -11.13 -16.10
CA HIS A 76 11.07 -10.75 -16.62
C HIS A 76 11.18 -10.25 -18.06
N LEU A 77 10.33 -10.79 -18.95
CA LEU A 77 10.29 -10.50 -20.40
C LEU A 77 11.61 -10.77 -21.17
N THR A 78 12.62 -11.34 -20.53
CA THR A 78 13.89 -11.66 -21.18
C THR A 78 14.34 -13.09 -20.91
N ARG A 79 15.00 -13.71 -21.89
CA ARG A 79 15.63 -15.01 -21.75
C ARG A 79 16.98 -14.96 -22.50
N PRO A 80 18.14 -15.17 -21.86
CA PRO A 80 18.36 -15.56 -20.46
C PRO A 80 18.05 -14.46 -19.44
N LEU A 81 18.05 -14.81 -18.17
CA LEU A 81 17.66 -13.95 -17.06
C LEU A 81 18.51 -12.66 -16.99
N ALA A 82 17.93 -11.55 -17.40
CA ALA A 82 18.46 -10.20 -17.24
C ALA A 82 17.47 -9.34 -16.46
N PRO A 83 17.93 -8.31 -15.73
CA PRO A 83 17.02 -7.38 -15.07
C PRO A 83 16.03 -6.76 -16.06
N SER A 84 14.80 -6.51 -15.63
CA SER A 84 13.85 -5.69 -16.39
C SER A 84 14.38 -4.26 -16.51
N LYS A 85 13.80 -3.47 -17.42
CA LYS A 85 14.22 -2.07 -17.59
C LYS A 85 14.04 -1.23 -16.32
N ILE A 86 13.12 -1.61 -15.46
CA ILE A 86 12.80 -0.87 -14.23
C ILE A 86 13.50 -1.44 -13.00
N HIS A 87 14.08 -2.64 -13.06
CA HIS A 87 14.70 -3.32 -11.92
C HIS A 87 15.67 -2.41 -11.15
N ASP A 88 16.72 -1.95 -11.81
CA ASP A 88 17.76 -1.14 -11.15
C ASP A 88 17.24 0.22 -10.66
N PRO A 89 16.46 1.00 -11.44
CA PRO A 89 15.86 2.24 -10.95
C PRO A 89 14.96 2.05 -9.72
N VAL A 90 14.17 0.98 -9.68
CA VAL A 90 13.23 0.71 -8.58
C VAL A 90 13.96 0.35 -7.30
N PHE A 91 14.92 -0.59 -7.35
CA PHE A 91 15.71 -0.96 -6.18
C PHE A 91 16.63 0.17 -5.72
N LYS A 92 17.10 1.03 -6.66
CA LYS A 92 17.79 2.26 -6.30
C LYS A 92 16.86 3.24 -5.55
N ALA A 93 15.63 3.43 -6.01
CA ALA A 93 14.65 4.30 -5.33
C ALA A 93 14.35 3.77 -3.91
N LEU A 94 14.20 2.46 -3.74
CA LEU A 94 14.02 1.82 -2.45
C LEU A 94 15.22 2.08 -1.52
N HIS A 95 16.43 1.88 -2.02
CA HIS A 95 17.67 2.15 -1.29
C HIS A 95 17.79 3.64 -0.88
N ASP A 96 17.50 4.55 -1.82
CA ASP A 96 17.60 5.99 -1.57
C ASP A 96 16.52 6.50 -0.59
N LEU A 97 15.42 5.77 -0.43
CA LEU A 97 14.41 6.06 0.59
C LEU A 97 15.01 5.87 1.98
N GLY A 98 15.68 4.75 2.24
CA GLY A 98 16.35 4.45 3.51
C GLY A 98 15.38 4.29 4.69
N ALA A 99 14.18 3.79 4.46
CA ALA A 99 13.16 3.63 5.49
C ALA A 99 13.34 2.34 6.30
N ASP A 100 12.99 2.38 7.58
CA ASP A 100 12.81 1.20 8.42
C ASP A 100 11.42 0.60 8.23
N PHE A 101 11.25 -0.66 8.63
CA PHE A 101 10.00 -1.43 8.54
C PHE A 101 9.44 -1.56 7.12
N VAL A 102 10.33 -1.57 6.10
CA VAL A 102 9.88 -1.88 4.75
C VAL A 102 9.34 -3.31 4.72
N ARG A 103 8.08 -3.46 4.32
CA ARG A 103 7.41 -4.76 4.23
C ARG A 103 7.66 -5.41 2.87
N TYR A 104 7.98 -6.71 2.84
CA TYR A 104 8.20 -7.51 1.64
C TYR A 104 7.18 -8.63 1.55
N VAL A 105 6.41 -8.66 0.45
CA VAL A 105 5.24 -9.54 0.32
C VAL A 105 5.27 -10.35 -0.98
N PRO A 106 5.81 -11.57 -0.98
CA PRO A 106 5.48 -12.58 -1.99
C PRO A 106 4.00 -12.96 -1.91
N TRP A 107 3.19 -12.49 -2.87
CA TRP A 107 1.74 -12.52 -2.81
C TRP A 107 1.09 -13.39 -3.89
N LEU A 108 -0.14 -13.82 -3.62
CA LEU A 108 -0.88 -14.88 -4.29
C LEU A 108 -1.01 -14.81 -5.82
N PRO A 109 -1.13 -13.68 -6.53
CA PRO A 109 -1.34 -13.76 -7.97
C PRO A 109 -0.12 -14.29 -8.75
N TYR A 110 1.04 -14.42 -8.08
CA TYR A 110 2.24 -15.01 -8.66
C TYR A 110 2.81 -16.13 -7.76
N PRO A 111 2.11 -17.27 -7.62
CA PRO A 111 2.45 -18.27 -6.60
C PRO A 111 3.86 -18.88 -6.79
N LYS A 112 4.38 -18.98 -8.01
CA LYS A 112 5.75 -19.45 -8.23
C LYS A 112 6.84 -18.47 -7.77
N LEU A 113 6.49 -17.22 -7.55
CA LEU A 113 7.41 -16.20 -7.03
C LEU A 113 7.35 -16.09 -5.49
N GLY A 114 6.45 -16.84 -4.85
CA GLY A 114 6.25 -16.78 -3.41
C GLY A 114 6.29 -18.12 -2.66
N VAL A 115 5.99 -19.24 -3.33
CA VAL A 115 5.88 -20.54 -2.71
C VAL A 115 7.12 -21.39 -2.96
N ALA A 116 7.83 -21.75 -1.89
CA ALA A 116 9.10 -22.48 -1.97
C ALA A 116 8.92 -24.01 -2.09
N GLU A 117 7.77 -24.56 -1.74
CA GLU A 117 7.48 -25.99 -1.83
C GLU A 117 6.12 -26.22 -2.52
N LEU A 118 6.15 -26.25 -3.86
CA LEU A 118 4.95 -26.28 -4.69
C LEU A 118 4.16 -27.58 -4.59
N GLU A 119 4.84 -28.72 -4.41
CA GLU A 119 4.24 -30.04 -4.33
C GLU A 119 4.44 -30.66 -2.94
N PRO A 120 3.48 -31.45 -2.42
CA PRO A 120 3.61 -32.06 -1.12
C PRO A 120 4.77 -33.05 -1.05
N PRO A 121 5.44 -33.17 0.10
CA PRO A 121 6.44 -34.23 0.33
C PRO A 121 5.85 -35.61 0.05
N ALA A 122 6.54 -36.40 -0.80
CA ALA A 122 6.10 -37.75 -1.18
C ALA A 122 7.28 -38.65 -1.54
N ASN A 123 7.17 -39.94 -1.20
CA ASN A 123 8.13 -41.00 -1.59
C ASN A 123 9.59 -40.66 -1.23
N GLY A 124 9.82 -40.03 -0.09
CA GLY A 124 11.17 -39.65 0.37
C GLY A 124 11.76 -38.43 -0.36
N LYS A 125 10.95 -37.65 -1.03
CA LYS A 125 11.38 -36.44 -1.76
C LYS A 125 10.51 -35.25 -1.41
N THR A 126 11.13 -34.09 -1.41
CA THR A 126 10.49 -32.77 -1.27
C THR A 126 10.64 -31.97 -2.56
N SER A 127 9.86 -30.89 -2.70
CA SER A 127 9.88 -30.03 -3.89
C SER A 127 10.45 -28.64 -3.60
N TRP A 128 11.23 -28.49 -2.54
CA TRP A 128 11.83 -27.21 -2.18
C TRP A 128 12.65 -26.61 -3.31
N ASP A 129 12.26 -25.43 -3.77
CA ASP A 129 12.91 -24.69 -4.83
C ASP A 129 12.83 -23.18 -4.57
N PHE A 130 13.97 -22.56 -4.33
CA PHE A 130 14.10 -21.12 -4.09
C PHE A 130 14.64 -20.36 -5.32
N SER A 131 14.87 -21.04 -6.42
CA SER A 131 15.54 -20.46 -7.61
C SER A 131 14.85 -19.24 -8.20
N LEU A 132 13.51 -19.11 -8.02
CA LEU A 132 12.74 -17.94 -8.45
C LEU A 132 12.51 -16.91 -7.33
N ILE A 133 12.61 -17.34 -6.08
CA ILE A 133 12.31 -16.52 -4.89
C ILE A 133 13.55 -15.76 -4.42
N ASP A 134 14.68 -16.47 -4.28
CA ASP A 134 15.93 -15.91 -3.74
C ASP A 134 16.41 -14.67 -4.46
N PRO A 135 16.50 -14.62 -5.81
CA PRO A 135 17.05 -13.45 -6.48
C PRO A 135 16.30 -12.15 -6.14
N MET A 136 14.97 -12.21 -5.98
CA MET A 136 14.18 -11.05 -5.65
C MET A 136 14.25 -10.69 -4.17
N THR A 137 14.27 -11.70 -3.30
CA THR A 137 14.44 -11.50 -1.86
C THR A 137 15.83 -10.92 -1.55
N GLU A 138 16.88 -11.39 -2.23
CA GLU A 138 18.22 -10.84 -2.13
C GLU A 138 18.30 -9.38 -2.58
N ASP A 139 17.69 -9.06 -3.74
CA ASP A 139 17.64 -7.69 -4.26
C ASP A 139 16.93 -6.75 -3.28
N PHE A 140 15.83 -7.19 -2.68
CA PHE A 140 15.11 -6.46 -1.65
C PHE A 140 15.98 -6.23 -0.40
N ILE A 141 16.59 -7.29 0.16
CA ILE A 141 17.42 -7.19 1.37
C ILE A 141 18.66 -6.32 1.11
N ASN A 142 19.25 -6.40 -0.08
CA ASN A 142 20.38 -5.54 -0.44
C ASN A 142 19.97 -4.06 -0.54
N ALA A 143 18.80 -3.78 -1.13
CA ALA A 143 18.29 -2.41 -1.25
C ALA A 143 17.86 -1.81 0.09
N THR A 144 17.52 -2.62 1.08
CA THR A 144 17.13 -2.19 2.44
C THR A 144 18.25 -2.42 3.47
N SER A 145 19.47 -2.62 3.02
CA SER A 145 20.61 -2.94 3.89
C SER A 145 20.85 -1.87 4.95
N GLY A 146 20.92 -2.27 6.22
CA GLY A 146 21.10 -1.39 7.36
C GLY A 146 19.80 -0.91 8.01
N HIS A 147 18.64 -1.25 7.42
CA HIS A 147 17.31 -0.89 7.91
C HIS A 147 16.53 -2.12 8.37
N SER A 148 15.56 -1.90 9.26
CA SER A 148 14.62 -2.94 9.68
C SER A 148 13.66 -3.27 8.54
N VAL A 149 13.39 -4.57 8.34
CA VAL A 149 12.41 -5.04 7.34
C VAL A 149 11.41 -5.99 7.99
N VAL A 150 10.22 -6.08 7.39
CA VAL A 150 9.18 -7.06 7.73
C VAL A 150 9.03 -8.01 6.56
N LEU A 151 9.30 -9.31 6.75
CA LEU A 151 9.08 -10.32 5.71
C LEU A 151 7.73 -11.00 5.91
N ASN A 152 6.89 -10.93 4.89
CA ASN A 152 5.60 -11.61 4.84
C ASN A 152 5.52 -12.54 3.64
N PHE A 153 5.96 -13.79 3.79
CA PHE A 153 5.69 -14.84 2.80
C PHE A 153 4.24 -15.31 2.93
N SER A 154 3.31 -14.48 2.51
CA SER A 154 1.87 -14.66 2.71
C SER A 154 1.29 -15.83 1.92
N THR A 155 1.84 -16.09 0.72
CA THR A 155 1.39 -17.20 -0.12
C THR A 155 2.09 -18.47 0.28
N ILE A 156 1.34 -19.41 0.82
CA ILE A 156 1.83 -20.74 1.25
C ILE A 156 1.34 -21.82 0.29
N PRO A 157 1.96 -23.02 0.30
CA PRO A 157 1.58 -24.10 -0.60
C PRO A 157 0.09 -24.44 -0.50
N GLN A 158 -0.64 -24.44 -1.63
CA GLN A 158 -2.07 -24.77 -1.64
C GLN A 158 -2.34 -26.20 -1.16
N TRP A 159 -1.38 -27.13 -1.29
CA TRP A 159 -1.52 -28.50 -0.82
C TRP A 159 -1.62 -28.63 0.72
N MET A 160 -1.28 -27.57 1.46
CA MET A 160 -1.46 -27.52 2.92
C MET A 160 -2.93 -27.32 3.32
N PHE A 161 -3.79 -26.93 2.39
CA PHE A 161 -5.21 -26.71 2.62
C PHE A 161 -6.07 -27.87 2.11
N LYS A 162 -7.27 -28.02 2.67
CA LYS A 162 -8.33 -28.89 2.15
C LYS A 162 -9.03 -28.21 0.99
N THR A 163 -8.41 -28.22 -0.17
CA THR A 163 -8.90 -27.57 -1.38
C THR A 163 -9.60 -28.58 -2.28
N GLN A 164 -10.85 -28.30 -2.68
CA GLN A 164 -11.64 -29.22 -3.52
C GLN A 164 -11.16 -29.22 -4.98
N LYS A 165 -10.70 -28.07 -5.46
CA LYS A 165 -10.22 -27.88 -6.83
C LYS A 165 -8.96 -27.01 -6.81
N PRO A 166 -7.79 -27.60 -6.52
CA PRO A 166 -6.55 -26.85 -6.54
C PRO A 166 -6.28 -26.32 -7.95
N VAL A 167 -5.89 -25.04 -8.02
CA VAL A 167 -5.50 -24.40 -9.28
C VAL A 167 -4.09 -24.85 -9.63
N PRO A 168 -3.84 -25.36 -10.86
CA PRO A 168 -2.50 -25.73 -11.28
C PRO A 168 -1.57 -24.50 -11.27
N TYR A 169 -0.34 -24.68 -10.81
CA TYR A 169 0.67 -23.65 -10.94
C TYR A 169 0.96 -23.33 -12.41
N PRO A 170 0.98 -22.06 -12.83
CA PRO A 170 1.23 -21.70 -14.22
C PRO A 170 2.62 -22.17 -14.67
N ALA A 171 2.76 -22.54 -15.94
CA ALA A 171 4.07 -22.91 -16.51
C ALA A 171 5.04 -21.72 -16.48
N ASP A 172 4.56 -20.53 -16.87
CA ASP A 172 5.29 -19.28 -16.81
C ASP A 172 5.14 -18.65 -15.42
N PRO A 173 6.24 -18.41 -14.68
CA PRO A 173 6.18 -17.78 -13.35
C PRO A 173 5.67 -16.33 -13.38
N ASP A 174 5.71 -15.68 -14.54
CA ASP A 174 5.23 -14.31 -14.73
C ASP A 174 3.73 -14.23 -15.08
N GLN A 175 3.07 -15.39 -15.21
CA GLN A 175 1.64 -15.46 -15.47
C GLN A 175 0.84 -15.21 -14.19
N VAL A 176 -0.04 -14.21 -14.24
CA VAL A 176 -0.98 -13.92 -13.15
C VAL A 176 -1.99 -15.07 -12.96
N THR A 177 -2.30 -15.40 -11.72
CA THR A 177 -3.21 -16.48 -11.32
C THR A 177 -4.09 -16.00 -10.16
N TRP A 178 -5.08 -15.13 -10.49
CA TRP A 178 -5.98 -14.55 -9.48
C TRP A 178 -6.88 -15.60 -8.80
N ASP A 179 -7.14 -16.72 -9.46
CA ASP A 179 -7.91 -17.83 -8.94
C ASP A 179 -7.08 -18.83 -8.11
N TYR A 180 -5.83 -18.48 -7.76
CA TYR A 180 -5.01 -19.29 -6.86
C TYR A 180 -5.69 -19.40 -5.50
N GLU A 181 -6.10 -20.62 -5.14
CA GLU A 181 -6.83 -20.86 -3.90
C GLU A 181 -5.87 -21.26 -2.77
N GLN A 182 -5.80 -20.43 -1.75
CA GLN A 182 -5.03 -20.74 -0.55
C GLN A 182 -5.83 -21.56 0.46
N GLY A 183 -7.17 -21.58 0.34
CA GLY A 183 -8.06 -22.33 1.21
C GLY A 183 -8.27 -21.73 2.60
N THR A 184 -9.22 -22.30 3.32
CA THR A 184 -9.64 -21.85 4.66
C THR A 184 -9.20 -22.83 5.76
N GLU A 185 -9.23 -24.13 5.47
CA GLU A 185 -8.97 -25.21 6.42
C GLU A 185 -7.70 -25.96 6.06
N PHE A 186 -6.75 -26.03 6.98
CA PHE A 186 -5.54 -26.81 6.80
C PHE A 186 -5.84 -28.32 6.78
N ARG A 187 -5.15 -29.06 5.92
CA ARG A 187 -5.23 -30.53 5.87
C ARG A 187 -4.67 -31.18 7.12
N ASP A 188 -3.62 -30.60 7.73
CA ASP A 188 -3.07 -31.00 9.02
C ASP A 188 -3.70 -30.19 10.14
N PRO A 189 -4.63 -30.78 10.92
CA PRO A 189 -5.31 -30.10 12.02
C PRO A 189 -4.38 -29.78 13.21
N SER A 190 -3.19 -30.39 13.26
CA SER A 190 -2.17 -30.09 14.26
C SER A 190 -1.43 -28.78 13.96
N LEU A 191 -1.53 -28.27 12.73
CA LEU A 191 -0.83 -27.10 12.20
C LEU A 191 0.70 -27.26 12.12
N LYS A 192 1.20 -28.49 12.29
CA LYS A 192 2.65 -28.74 12.26
C LYS A 192 3.25 -28.50 10.88
N GLU A 193 2.53 -28.87 9.80
CA GLU A 193 3.01 -28.69 8.43
C GLU A 193 3.27 -27.20 8.11
N VAL A 194 2.31 -26.32 8.39
CA VAL A 194 2.46 -24.89 8.14
C VAL A 194 3.48 -24.26 9.08
N ALA A 195 3.55 -24.69 10.32
CA ALA A 195 4.52 -24.19 11.29
C ALA A 195 5.97 -24.57 10.89
N ASP A 196 6.18 -25.82 10.48
CA ASP A 196 7.47 -26.31 9.99
C ASP A 196 7.89 -25.61 8.68
N TYR A 197 6.93 -25.33 7.79
CA TYR A 197 7.18 -24.56 6.56
C TYR A 197 7.75 -23.18 6.86
N TYR A 198 7.09 -22.42 7.75
CA TYR A 198 7.59 -21.10 8.16
C TYR A 198 8.96 -21.19 8.86
N ALA A 199 9.15 -22.18 9.75
CA ALA A 199 10.43 -22.37 10.43
C ALA A 199 11.57 -22.66 9.43
N ARG A 200 11.29 -23.41 8.36
CA ARG A 200 12.25 -23.67 7.26
C ARG A 200 12.52 -22.44 6.41
N LEU A 201 11.49 -21.64 6.06
CA LEU A 201 11.70 -20.36 5.37
C LEU A 201 12.60 -19.44 6.19
N VAL A 202 12.31 -19.27 7.48
CA VAL A 202 13.14 -18.46 8.38
C VAL A 202 14.56 -19.00 8.44
N SER A 203 14.72 -20.32 8.61
CA SER A 203 16.03 -20.98 8.67
C SER A 203 16.81 -20.83 7.36
N TRP A 204 16.13 -20.87 6.20
CA TRP A 204 16.72 -20.66 4.90
C TRP A 204 17.45 -19.32 4.82
N TYR A 205 16.75 -18.23 5.20
CA TYR A 205 17.31 -16.88 5.11
C TYR A 205 18.21 -16.47 6.27
N THR A 206 18.07 -17.10 7.46
CA THR A 206 18.78 -16.63 8.67
C THR A 206 19.86 -17.59 9.20
N LYS A 207 19.77 -18.88 8.87
CA LYS A 207 20.67 -19.93 9.43
C LYS A 207 21.45 -20.72 8.37
N GLY A 208 21.43 -20.30 7.12
CA GLY A 208 22.17 -20.92 6.02
C GLY A 208 21.51 -22.18 5.45
N GLY A 209 20.24 -22.43 5.74
CA GLY A 209 19.48 -23.59 5.25
C GLY A 209 18.74 -24.35 6.35
N PHE A 210 18.13 -25.47 6.01
CA PHE A 210 17.33 -26.31 6.91
C PHE A 210 17.45 -27.81 6.60
N VAL A 211 16.83 -28.61 7.43
CA VAL A 211 16.63 -30.05 7.20
C VAL A 211 15.15 -30.30 6.89
N ASP A 212 14.88 -31.02 5.79
CA ASP A 212 13.53 -31.32 5.34
C ASP A 212 12.86 -32.47 6.14
N GLU A 213 11.64 -32.85 5.74
CA GLU A 213 10.80 -33.88 6.37
C GLU A 213 11.45 -35.29 6.35
N TYR A 214 12.36 -35.51 5.41
CA TYR A 214 13.05 -36.80 5.23
C TYR A 214 14.48 -36.79 5.77
N GLY A 215 14.92 -35.68 6.36
CA GLY A 215 16.25 -35.55 6.92
C GLY A 215 17.33 -35.11 5.93
N HIS A 216 16.95 -34.65 4.72
CA HIS A 216 17.90 -34.10 3.77
C HIS A 216 18.23 -32.65 4.10
N ARG A 217 19.51 -32.29 4.00
CA ARG A 217 19.98 -30.92 4.19
C ARG A 217 19.83 -30.10 2.91
N HIS A 218 19.17 -28.95 3.03
CA HIS A 218 19.11 -27.89 2.02
C HIS A 218 19.94 -26.72 2.50
N GLU A 219 20.85 -26.19 1.65
CA GLU A 219 21.78 -25.13 2.00
C GLU A 219 21.55 -23.90 1.14
N SER A 220 21.39 -22.75 1.78
CA SER A 220 21.28 -21.44 1.12
C SER A 220 22.56 -20.62 1.22
N GLY A 221 23.29 -20.77 2.31
CA GLY A 221 24.38 -19.88 2.68
C GLY A 221 23.94 -18.50 3.18
N HIS A 222 22.64 -18.23 3.29
CA HIS A 222 22.10 -16.95 3.77
C HIS A 222 22.17 -16.85 5.29
N HIS A 223 22.63 -15.69 5.79
CA HIS A 223 22.71 -15.38 7.22
C HIS A 223 22.23 -13.96 7.48
N TYR A 224 21.07 -13.61 6.90
CA TYR A 224 20.50 -12.27 7.02
C TYR A 224 19.98 -12.03 8.44
N LYS A 225 20.08 -10.78 8.90
CA LYS A 225 19.51 -10.33 10.17
C LYS A 225 18.13 -9.76 9.92
N ILE A 226 17.12 -10.61 9.98
CA ILE A 226 15.72 -10.25 9.78
C ILE A 226 15.03 -10.30 11.12
N ALA A 227 14.66 -9.13 11.64
CA ALA A 227 14.09 -9.02 12.98
C ALA A 227 12.58 -9.29 13.03
N TRP A 228 11.84 -9.01 11.94
CA TRP A 228 10.39 -9.06 11.91
C TRP A 228 9.88 -9.99 10.82
N TRP A 229 8.93 -10.85 11.18
CA TRP A 229 8.21 -11.72 10.27
C TRP A 229 6.72 -11.54 10.50
N GLU A 230 5.97 -11.42 9.41
CA GLU A 230 4.53 -11.33 9.46
C GLU A 230 3.89 -12.66 9.09
N VAL A 231 2.78 -13.00 9.78
CA VAL A 231 2.13 -14.31 9.67
C VAL A 231 0.89 -14.20 8.81
N LEU A 232 0.97 -14.65 7.57
CA LEU A 232 -0.06 -14.59 6.54
C LEU A 232 -0.44 -13.15 6.15
N ASN A 233 -1.40 -12.99 5.25
CA ASN A 233 -1.95 -11.72 4.80
C ASN A 233 -3.46 -11.84 4.70
N GLU A 234 -4.18 -10.77 5.02
CA GLU A 234 -5.62 -10.62 4.85
C GLU A 234 -6.42 -11.87 5.24
N VAL A 235 -6.12 -12.40 6.42
CA VAL A 235 -6.54 -13.73 6.86
C VAL A 235 -8.04 -13.93 6.92
N GLU A 236 -8.80 -12.85 7.14
CA GLU A 236 -10.26 -12.86 7.14
C GLU A 236 -10.86 -12.83 5.74
N SER A 237 -10.14 -12.30 4.74
CA SER A 237 -10.56 -12.23 3.34
C SER A 237 -9.97 -13.34 2.48
N GLU A 238 -8.64 -13.48 2.41
CA GLU A 238 -7.96 -14.48 1.58
C GLU A 238 -8.20 -15.91 2.08
N HIS A 239 -8.23 -16.12 3.40
CA HIS A 239 -8.39 -17.42 4.02
C HIS A 239 -9.74 -17.63 4.69
N ARG A 240 -10.53 -16.57 4.88
CA ARG A 240 -11.81 -16.61 5.63
C ARG A 240 -11.67 -17.25 7.00
N MET A 241 -10.53 -17.08 7.64
CA MET A 241 -10.28 -17.61 8.97
C MET A 241 -11.07 -16.84 10.01
N THR A 242 -11.52 -17.53 11.05
CA THR A 242 -12.04 -16.87 12.25
C THR A 242 -10.89 -16.38 13.12
N PRO A 243 -11.11 -15.43 14.06
CA PRO A 243 -10.09 -15.01 15.01
C PRO A 243 -9.47 -16.18 15.77
N GLN A 244 -10.28 -17.17 16.15
CA GLN A 244 -9.86 -18.37 16.87
C GLN A 244 -8.94 -19.27 16.02
N THR A 245 -9.29 -19.42 14.74
CA THR A 245 -8.48 -20.24 13.82
C THR A 245 -7.14 -19.55 13.56
N TYR A 246 -7.18 -18.25 13.25
CA TYR A 246 -5.95 -17.49 13.00
C TYR A 246 -5.01 -17.47 14.21
N THR A 247 -5.53 -17.21 15.41
CA THR A 247 -4.71 -17.21 16.65
C THR A 247 -3.99 -18.54 16.86
N ARG A 248 -4.66 -19.68 16.58
CA ARG A 248 -4.01 -20.99 16.65
C ARG A 248 -2.91 -21.19 15.62
N VAL A 249 -3.10 -20.67 14.40
CA VAL A 249 -2.10 -20.71 13.31
C VAL A 249 -0.89 -19.86 13.69
N TYR A 250 -1.14 -18.64 14.13
CA TYR A 250 -0.12 -17.71 14.61
C TYR A 250 0.73 -18.34 15.72
N ASP A 251 0.09 -18.90 16.75
CA ASP A 251 0.76 -19.56 17.87
C ASP A 251 1.65 -20.73 17.42
N ALA A 252 1.17 -21.53 16.47
CA ALA A 252 1.91 -22.67 15.97
C ALA A 252 3.16 -22.23 15.20
N ILE A 253 3.02 -21.22 14.34
CA ILE A 253 4.12 -20.67 13.54
C ILE A 253 5.15 -19.99 14.45
N VAL A 254 4.71 -19.10 15.34
CA VAL A 254 5.60 -18.39 16.27
C VAL A 254 6.40 -19.37 17.13
N GLN A 255 5.74 -20.41 17.66
CA GLN A 255 6.41 -21.45 18.47
C GLN A 255 7.49 -22.18 17.66
N ALA A 256 7.22 -22.54 16.40
CA ALA A 256 8.17 -23.25 15.55
C ALA A 256 9.35 -22.35 15.13
N VAL A 257 9.06 -21.11 14.78
CA VAL A 257 10.11 -20.13 14.40
C VAL A 257 10.98 -19.76 15.60
N HIS A 258 10.42 -19.58 16.79
CA HIS A 258 11.22 -19.31 18.00
C HIS A 258 12.15 -20.48 18.38
N ALA A 259 11.83 -21.70 17.96
CA ALA A 259 12.77 -22.82 18.10
C ALA A 259 14.00 -22.70 17.18
N VAL A 260 13.88 -21.95 16.06
CA VAL A 260 14.99 -21.61 15.15
C VAL A 260 15.74 -20.37 15.63
N ASP A 261 15.00 -19.32 15.98
CA ASP A 261 15.55 -18.05 16.46
C ASP A 261 14.58 -17.34 17.42
N PRO A 262 14.88 -17.37 18.76
CA PRO A 262 13.99 -16.78 19.77
C PRO A 262 14.01 -15.23 19.79
N GLN A 263 14.84 -14.58 18.97
CA GLN A 263 14.93 -13.10 18.91
C GLN A 263 14.03 -12.52 17.83
N ILE A 264 13.46 -13.34 16.96
CA ILE A 264 12.53 -12.90 15.91
C ILE A 264 11.25 -12.37 16.57
N LYS A 265 10.82 -11.23 16.10
CA LYS A 265 9.55 -10.59 16.43
C LYS A 265 8.52 -10.83 15.34
N PHE A 266 7.26 -10.77 15.73
CA PHE A 266 6.17 -11.09 14.82
C PHE A 266 5.19 -9.94 14.66
N VAL A 267 4.72 -9.81 13.41
CA VAL A 267 3.55 -9.01 13.05
C VAL A 267 2.39 -9.97 12.79
N GLY A 268 1.25 -9.69 13.38
CA GLY A 268 0.06 -10.52 13.25
C GLY A 268 -1.10 -9.79 12.61
N MET A 269 -2.01 -10.56 12.06
CA MET A 269 -3.30 -10.22 11.49
C MET A 269 -3.25 -9.73 10.04
N ALA A 270 -2.57 -8.64 9.69
CA ALA A 270 -2.57 -8.06 8.35
C ALA A 270 -4.00 -8.01 7.74
N LEU A 271 -4.95 -7.39 8.47
CA LEU A 271 -6.38 -7.47 8.11
C LEU A 271 -6.72 -6.49 6.98
N ALA A 272 -7.42 -6.98 5.94
CA ALA A 272 -7.98 -6.14 4.86
C ALA A 272 -9.16 -5.27 5.34
N SER A 273 -9.87 -5.77 6.34
CA SER A 273 -10.95 -5.07 7.04
C SER A 273 -10.71 -5.17 8.55
N GLU A 274 -11.32 -4.29 9.34
CA GLU A 274 -10.96 -4.14 10.74
C GLU A 274 -12.13 -4.52 11.69
N PRO A 275 -12.64 -5.78 11.65
CA PRO A 275 -13.72 -6.18 12.52
C PRO A 275 -13.25 -6.22 13.99
N PRO A 276 -13.97 -5.56 14.92
CA PRO A 276 -13.53 -5.43 16.32
C PRO A 276 -13.28 -6.75 17.03
N ASP A 277 -14.02 -7.80 16.69
CA ASP A 277 -13.89 -9.13 17.31
C ASP A 277 -12.55 -9.81 17.01
N TYR A 278 -11.91 -9.51 15.85
CA TYR A 278 -10.56 -9.97 15.58
C TYR A 278 -9.56 -9.38 16.58
N PHE A 279 -9.60 -8.05 16.75
CA PHE A 279 -8.70 -7.35 17.68
C PHE A 279 -8.95 -7.76 19.13
N GLU A 280 -10.22 -7.87 19.54
CA GLU A 280 -10.58 -8.28 20.90
C GLU A 280 -10.13 -9.71 21.21
N TYR A 281 -10.23 -10.62 20.23
CA TYR A 281 -9.82 -11.99 20.43
C TYR A 281 -8.29 -12.13 20.41
N PHE A 282 -7.63 -11.61 19.37
CA PHE A 282 -6.19 -11.79 19.16
C PHE A 282 -5.35 -11.05 20.21
N LEU A 283 -5.70 -9.83 20.57
CA LEU A 283 -4.96 -9.05 21.56
C LEU A 283 -5.14 -9.56 23.02
N ASN A 284 -6.06 -10.49 23.24
CA ASN A 284 -6.22 -11.09 24.56
C ASN A 284 -5.26 -12.27 24.76
N HIS A 285 -4.19 -12.03 25.54
CA HIS A 285 -3.16 -13.04 25.84
C HIS A 285 -3.70 -14.38 26.37
N GLN A 286 -4.90 -14.39 26.95
CA GLN A 286 -5.52 -15.65 27.41
C GLN A 286 -5.97 -16.56 26.27
N ASN A 287 -6.11 -16.04 25.07
CA ASN A 287 -6.49 -16.80 23.87
C ASN A 287 -5.29 -17.43 23.17
N HIS A 288 -4.07 -17.05 23.56
CA HIS A 288 -2.81 -17.58 23.05
C HIS A 288 -2.26 -18.70 23.94
N LYS A 289 -1.40 -19.54 23.35
CA LYS A 289 -0.58 -20.46 24.15
C LYS A 289 0.36 -19.67 25.09
N PRO A 290 0.64 -20.19 26.28
CA PRO A 290 1.55 -19.53 27.19
C PRO A 290 2.92 -19.23 26.56
N GLY A 291 3.39 -17.98 26.69
CA GLY A 291 4.70 -17.55 26.20
C GLY A 291 4.75 -17.11 24.73
N ILE A 292 3.63 -17.12 24.01
CA ILE A 292 3.56 -16.54 22.68
C ILE A 292 3.51 -14.99 22.79
N PRO A 293 4.44 -14.25 22.15
CA PRO A 293 4.40 -12.78 22.14
C PRO A 293 3.35 -12.27 21.15
N ILE A 294 2.85 -11.07 21.42
CA ILE A 294 2.08 -10.26 20.49
C ILE A 294 2.87 -8.96 20.29
N ASP A 295 3.92 -9.02 19.46
CA ASP A 295 4.86 -7.90 19.34
C ASP A 295 4.26 -6.72 18.60
N MET A 296 3.59 -6.97 17.46
CA MET A 296 2.94 -5.98 16.62
C MET A 296 1.72 -6.58 15.91
N ILE A 297 0.72 -5.76 15.67
CA ILE A 297 -0.43 -6.09 14.83
C ILE A 297 -0.47 -5.15 13.63
N SER A 298 -0.96 -5.67 12.49
CA SER A 298 -1.12 -4.88 11.29
C SER A 298 -2.54 -4.94 10.73
N TYR A 299 -2.91 -3.91 9.99
CA TYR A 299 -4.19 -3.77 9.28
C TYR A 299 -4.06 -2.76 8.16
N HIS A 300 -4.94 -2.90 7.15
CA HIS A 300 -4.85 -2.20 5.88
C HIS A 300 -5.91 -1.11 5.77
N PHE A 301 -5.64 -0.15 4.90
CA PHE A 301 -6.64 0.81 4.45
C PHE A 301 -6.40 1.21 3.00
N TYR A 302 -7.41 1.01 2.18
CA TYR A 302 -7.47 1.57 0.84
C TYR A 302 -8.71 2.43 0.66
N ALA A 303 -8.50 3.67 0.21
CA ALA A 303 -9.60 4.48 -0.29
C ALA A 303 -10.00 3.98 -1.69
N VAL A 304 -11.26 3.59 -1.85
CA VAL A 304 -11.77 2.93 -3.06
C VAL A 304 -13.01 3.67 -3.57
N PRO A 305 -13.02 4.18 -4.82
CA PRO A 305 -14.20 4.79 -5.40
C PRO A 305 -15.14 3.72 -5.95
N THR A 306 -16.35 4.10 -6.36
CA THR A 306 -17.15 3.25 -7.24
C THR A 306 -16.58 3.25 -8.66
N PRO A 307 -16.76 2.16 -9.46
CA PRO A 307 -16.14 2.04 -10.79
C PRO A 307 -16.53 3.14 -11.79
N ASP A 308 -17.66 3.82 -11.57
CA ASP A 308 -18.21 4.88 -12.41
C ASP A 308 -17.87 6.30 -11.93
N GLN A 309 -17.20 6.45 -10.78
CA GLN A 309 -16.78 7.75 -10.30
C GLN A 309 -15.71 8.38 -11.21
N THR A 310 -15.91 9.66 -11.51
CA THR A 310 -14.88 10.46 -12.20
C THR A 310 -13.76 10.82 -11.23
N GLN A 311 -12.58 11.11 -11.76
CA GLN A 311 -11.45 11.57 -10.94
C GLN A 311 -11.77 12.83 -10.13
N GLU A 312 -12.56 13.76 -10.70
CA GLU A 312 -13.00 14.95 -10.00
C GLU A 312 -13.81 14.63 -8.74
N THR A 313 -14.67 13.61 -8.80
CA THR A 313 -15.55 13.22 -7.69
C THR A 313 -14.92 12.23 -6.72
N MET A 314 -13.98 11.38 -7.17
CA MET A 314 -13.33 10.38 -6.29
C MET A 314 -12.55 11.03 -5.14
N GLN A 315 -12.01 12.25 -5.31
CA GLN A 315 -11.33 12.96 -4.24
C GLN A 315 -12.22 13.09 -2.98
N TYR A 316 -13.52 13.35 -3.14
CA TYR A 316 -14.44 13.49 -1.99
C TYR A 316 -14.63 12.16 -1.28
N THR A 317 -14.75 11.07 -2.03
CA THR A 317 -14.87 9.70 -1.49
C THR A 317 -13.61 9.29 -0.73
N TYR A 318 -12.43 9.56 -1.27
CA TYR A 318 -11.17 9.19 -0.62
C TYR A 318 -10.98 9.89 0.73
N TRP A 319 -11.24 11.20 0.79
CA TRP A 319 -11.13 11.94 2.04
C TRP A 319 -12.18 11.53 3.07
N ASP A 320 -13.43 11.25 2.65
CA ASP A 320 -14.46 10.76 3.55
C ASP A 320 -14.13 9.37 4.12
N GLN A 321 -13.60 8.46 3.29
CA GLN A 321 -13.17 7.13 3.74
C GLN A 321 -11.97 7.22 4.69
N ALA A 322 -11.01 8.10 4.42
CA ALA A 322 -9.88 8.33 5.32
C ALA A 322 -10.32 8.83 6.71
N GLU A 323 -11.26 9.79 6.77
CA GLU A 323 -11.80 10.27 8.03
C GLU A 323 -12.49 9.15 8.82
N ARG A 324 -13.23 8.27 8.14
CA ARG A 324 -13.86 7.10 8.78
C ARG A 324 -12.84 6.07 9.26
N PHE A 325 -11.80 5.82 8.47
CA PHE A 325 -10.71 4.94 8.87
C PHE A 325 -10.03 5.42 10.16
N LEU A 326 -9.82 6.72 10.33
CA LEU A 326 -9.23 7.25 11.57
C LEU A 326 -10.09 6.94 12.81
N ALA A 327 -11.40 6.90 12.67
CA ALA A 327 -12.28 6.45 13.77
C ALA A 327 -12.13 4.94 14.04
N VAL A 328 -11.85 4.14 12.99
CA VAL A 328 -11.49 2.72 13.14
C VAL A 328 -10.19 2.59 13.93
N VAL A 329 -9.15 3.35 13.57
CA VAL A 329 -7.88 3.37 14.31
C VAL A 329 -8.10 3.71 15.78
N ASP A 330 -8.98 4.67 16.08
CA ASP A 330 -9.28 5.07 17.46
C ASP A 330 -9.83 3.89 18.30
N TYR A 331 -10.75 3.07 17.75
CA TYR A 331 -11.23 1.91 18.50
C TYR A 331 -10.18 0.79 18.60
N ILE A 332 -9.36 0.57 17.55
CA ILE A 332 -8.25 -0.41 17.61
C ILE A 332 -7.29 -0.03 18.73
N GLN A 333 -6.88 1.24 18.79
CA GLN A 333 -6.00 1.73 19.86
C GLN A 333 -6.64 1.59 21.25
N ALA A 334 -7.96 1.76 21.37
CA ALA A 334 -8.67 1.55 22.64
C ALA A 334 -8.66 0.07 23.06
N ILE A 335 -8.92 -0.86 22.12
CA ILE A 335 -8.85 -2.32 22.37
C ILE A 335 -7.42 -2.71 22.78
N ARG A 336 -6.42 -2.30 21.99
CA ARG A 336 -5.01 -2.59 22.23
C ARG A 336 -4.57 -2.08 23.61
N SER A 337 -4.88 -0.82 23.93
CA SER A 337 -4.49 -0.23 25.23
C SER A 337 -5.08 -0.96 26.42
N ARG A 338 -6.23 -1.61 26.26
CA ARG A 338 -6.90 -2.39 27.29
C ARG A 338 -6.36 -3.80 27.43
N LEU A 339 -6.04 -4.48 26.31
CA LEU A 339 -5.75 -5.92 26.28
C LEU A 339 -4.26 -6.24 26.16
N SER A 340 -3.50 -5.43 25.41
CA SER A 340 -2.07 -5.63 25.15
C SER A 340 -1.38 -4.28 24.90
N PRO A 341 -1.20 -3.44 25.94
CA PRO A 341 -0.68 -2.08 25.78
C PRO A 341 0.75 -2.02 25.24
N GLU A 342 1.52 -3.10 25.36
CA GLU A 342 2.88 -3.24 24.87
C GLU A 342 2.96 -3.58 23.38
N THR A 343 1.88 -4.11 22.76
CA THR A 343 1.83 -4.45 21.36
C THR A 343 1.90 -3.19 20.50
N GLN A 344 2.79 -3.19 19.51
CA GLN A 344 2.90 -2.12 18.51
C GLN A 344 1.80 -2.24 17.45
N THR A 345 1.59 -1.16 16.70
CA THR A 345 0.61 -1.13 15.61
C THR A 345 1.24 -0.66 14.31
N ASP A 346 0.87 -1.34 13.22
CA ASP A 346 1.31 -1.08 11.86
C ASP A 346 0.09 -0.94 10.94
N THR A 347 0.09 0.09 10.13
CA THR A 347 -0.81 0.20 8.99
C THR A 347 0.03 0.00 7.74
N ASP A 348 0.37 -1.24 7.46
CA ASP A 348 1.39 -1.65 6.50
C ASP A 348 0.93 -1.64 5.03
N GLU A 349 -0.38 -1.42 4.82
CA GLU A 349 -0.98 -1.17 3.52
C GLU A 349 -1.90 0.06 3.57
N LEU A 350 -1.31 1.24 3.42
CA LEU A 350 -2.05 2.47 3.23
C LEU A 350 -2.06 2.86 1.76
N GLY A 351 -3.23 3.16 1.21
CA GLY A 351 -3.28 3.58 -0.17
C GLY A 351 -4.64 4.02 -0.67
N SER A 352 -4.72 4.12 -1.98
CA SER A 352 -5.95 4.36 -2.72
C SER A 352 -5.92 3.52 -3.99
N ILE A 353 -7.07 2.98 -4.35
CA ILE A 353 -7.27 2.13 -5.52
C ILE A 353 -8.18 2.87 -6.49
N SER A 354 -7.84 2.90 -7.77
CA SER A 354 -8.71 3.46 -8.81
C SER A 354 -9.89 2.54 -9.11
N GLY A 355 -10.98 3.10 -9.63
CA GLY A 355 -12.12 2.29 -10.06
C GLY A 355 -11.76 1.29 -11.17
N ASP A 356 -10.72 1.56 -11.95
CA ASP A 356 -10.26 0.68 -13.02
C ASP A 356 -9.61 -0.60 -12.49
N ASP A 357 -8.88 -0.51 -11.38
CA ASP A 357 -8.22 -1.66 -10.77
C ASP A 357 -9.22 -2.70 -10.23
N LEU A 358 -10.45 -2.28 -9.90
CA LEU A 358 -11.53 -3.20 -9.48
C LEU A 358 -12.03 -4.10 -10.61
N GLU A 359 -11.58 -3.86 -11.83
CA GLU A 359 -11.94 -4.59 -13.03
C GLU A 359 -10.77 -5.42 -13.59
N GLN A 360 -9.60 -5.39 -12.95
CA GLN A 360 -8.34 -5.93 -13.48
C GLN A 360 -8.34 -7.46 -13.69
N ASP A 361 -9.14 -8.19 -12.93
CA ASP A 361 -9.30 -9.66 -13.02
C ASP A 361 -10.29 -10.09 -14.12
N LYS A 362 -11.01 -9.14 -14.73
CA LYS A 362 -11.98 -9.44 -15.78
C LYS A 362 -11.28 -9.83 -17.09
N PRO A 363 -11.76 -10.88 -17.76
CA PRO A 363 -11.22 -11.29 -19.06
C PRO A 363 -11.23 -10.15 -20.09
N GLY A 364 -10.05 -9.84 -20.65
CA GLY A 364 -9.89 -8.80 -21.67
C GLY A 364 -9.82 -7.37 -21.12
N HIS A 365 -9.72 -7.20 -19.80
CA HIS A 365 -9.47 -5.89 -19.22
C HIS A 365 -8.17 -5.27 -19.77
N VAL A 366 -8.21 -3.99 -20.05
CA VAL A 366 -7.06 -3.18 -20.46
C VAL A 366 -6.98 -1.98 -19.51
N THR A 367 -5.91 -1.91 -18.75
CA THR A 367 -5.66 -0.83 -17.80
C THR A 367 -5.74 0.53 -18.46
N LYS A 368 -6.57 1.42 -17.93
CA LYS A 368 -6.69 2.80 -18.40
C LYS A 368 -5.49 3.63 -17.97
N PRO A 369 -5.12 4.66 -18.76
CA PRO A 369 -4.11 5.62 -18.33
C PRO A 369 -4.50 6.29 -17.01
N ILE A 370 -3.56 6.34 -16.07
CA ILE A 370 -3.74 7.01 -14.77
C ILE A 370 -3.26 8.45 -14.92
N PRO A 371 -4.11 9.45 -14.67
CA PRO A 371 -3.72 10.85 -14.79
C PRO A 371 -2.72 11.28 -13.70
N ASP A 372 -1.84 12.22 -14.03
CA ASP A 372 -0.79 12.71 -13.11
C ASP A 372 -1.36 13.27 -11.80
N SER A 373 -2.50 13.95 -11.86
CA SER A 373 -3.19 14.48 -10.68
C SER A 373 -3.70 13.40 -9.71
N TYR A 374 -3.84 12.15 -10.17
CA TYR A 374 -4.16 11.02 -9.29
C TYR A 374 -3.00 10.73 -8.31
N TRP A 375 -1.76 10.76 -8.79
CA TRP A 375 -0.60 10.50 -7.96
C TRP A 375 -0.42 11.55 -6.87
N THR A 376 -0.68 12.84 -7.18
CA THR A 376 -0.63 13.91 -6.17
C THR A 376 -1.77 13.82 -5.17
N LEU A 377 -2.99 13.48 -5.61
CA LEU A 377 -4.12 13.21 -4.70
C LEU A 377 -3.77 12.09 -3.70
N CYS A 378 -3.22 10.97 -4.20
CA CYS A 378 -2.88 9.82 -3.35
C CYS A 378 -1.74 10.15 -2.38
N GLY A 379 -0.71 10.87 -2.83
CA GLY A 379 0.36 11.37 -1.95
C GLY A 379 -0.16 12.32 -0.88
N ALA A 380 -1.06 13.25 -1.23
CA ALA A 380 -1.70 14.14 -0.27
C ALA A 380 -2.53 13.36 0.78
N LEU A 381 -3.27 12.33 0.35
CA LEU A 381 -4.02 11.45 1.24
C LEU A 381 -3.09 10.74 2.23
N TYR A 382 -1.97 10.19 1.73
CA TYR A 382 -0.98 9.52 2.57
C TYR A 382 -0.35 10.49 3.58
N ALA A 383 0.04 11.70 3.17
CA ALA A 383 0.62 12.71 4.08
C ALA A 383 -0.34 13.09 5.22
N TYR A 384 -1.62 13.21 4.92
CA TYR A 384 -2.66 13.44 5.92
C TYR A 384 -2.78 12.25 6.88
N LEU A 385 -2.92 11.03 6.36
CA LEU A 385 -3.04 9.81 7.17
C LEU A 385 -1.81 9.59 8.03
N TYR A 386 -0.59 9.72 7.49
CA TYR A 386 0.64 9.64 8.26
C TYR A 386 0.61 10.53 9.51
N SER A 387 0.23 11.79 9.32
CA SER A 387 0.19 12.75 10.42
C SER A 387 -0.90 12.45 11.45
N GLU A 388 -2.07 12.01 11.01
CA GLU A 388 -3.19 11.63 11.89
C GLU A 388 -2.93 10.31 12.63
N LEU A 389 -2.26 9.35 12.00
CA LEU A 389 -1.79 8.10 12.64
C LEU A 389 -0.73 8.40 13.70
N ALA A 390 0.18 9.35 13.43
CA ALA A 390 1.17 9.80 14.41
C ALA A 390 0.52 10.40 15.67
N LYS A 391 -0.57 11.15 15.52
CA LYS A 391 -1.35 11.66 16.67
C LYS A 391 -1.97 10.53 17.51
N ARG A 392 -2.29 9.40 16.88
CA ARG A 392 -2.92 8.22 17.50
C ARG A 392 -1.92 7.22 18.05
N GLY A 393 -0.62 7.49 17.86
CA GLY A 393 0.48 6.67 18.39
C GLY A 393 0.67 5.35 17.65
N VAL A 394 0.27 5.27 16.37
CA VAL A 394 0.61 4.16 15.48
C VAL A 394 2.12 4.21 15.20
N GLU A 395 2.80 3.06 15.30
CA GLU A 395 4.25 3.00 15.19
C GLU A 395 4.77 2.95 13.76
N VAL A 396 4.01 2.35 12.83
CA VAL A 396 4.41 2.22 11.42
C VAL A 396 3.27 2.67 10.51
N ALA A 397 3.59 3.44 9.48
CA ALA A 397 2.66 3.86 8.43
C ALA A 397 3.26 3.52 7.07
N GLY A 398 2.90 2.36 6.52
CA GLY A 398 3.42 1.80 5.28
C GLY A 398 2.53 2.13 4.10
N GLU A 399 3.03 2.87 3.12
CA GLU A 399 2.31 3.13 1.87
C GLU A 399 2.40 1.92 0.92
N SER A 400 1.29 1.50 0.37
CA SER A 400 1.21 0.44 -0.64
C SER A 400 1.19 1.07 -2.03
N GLN A 401 1.94 0.56 -2.99
CA GLN A 401 3.08 -0.33 -2.97
C GLN A 401 4.17 0.24 -3.89
N LEU A 402 5.43 -0.22 -3.73
CA LEU A 402 6.56 0.32 -4.51
C LEU A 402 6.30 0.25 -6.02
N VAL A 403 5.91 -0.91 -6.54
CA VAL A 403 5.50 -1.07 -7.94
C VAL A 403 4.18 -1.81 -8.03
N GLY A 404 3.13 -1.14 -8.49
CA GLY A 404 1.93 -1.74 -9.05
C GLY A 404 2.16 -2.10 -10.51
N TYR A 405 1.31 -2.98 -11.06
CA TYR A 405 1.48 -3.50 -12.41
C TYR A 405 0.10 -3.76 -13.03
N PRO A 406 -0.10 -3.68 -14.34
CA PRO A 406 -1.42 -3.86 -14.98
C PRO A 406 -2.22 -5.09 -14.57
N THR A 407 -1.56 -6.13 -14.04
CA THR A 407 -2.19 -7.33 -13.50
C THR A 407 -2.11 -7.42 -11.97
N GLN A 408 -1.70 -6.34 -11.30
CA GLN A 408 -1.56 -6.29 -9.84
C GLN A 408 -1.68 -4.83 -9.36
N TYR A 409 -2.89 -4.31 -9.32
CA TYR A 409 -3.24 -2.98 -8.82
C TYR A 409 -2.32 -1.85 -9.31
N PRO A 410 -2.36 -1.50 -10.60
CA PRO A 410 -1.47 -0.47 -11.15
C PRO A 410 -1.62 0.90 -10.49
N SER A 411 -2.80 1.25 -9.99
CA SER A 411 -3.04 2.56 -9.37
C SER A 411 -2.43 2.74 -7.98
N VAL A 412 -1.99 1.66 -7.34
CA VAL A 412 -1.28 1.78 -6.05
C VAL A 412 0.24 1.96 -6.24
N SER A 413 0.74 1.97 -7.48
CA SER A 413 2.17 2.09 -7.78
C SER A 413 2.76 3.43 -7.33
N MET A 414 3.92 3.37 -6.70
CA MET A 414 4.74 4.55 -6.34
C MET A 414 5.84 4.83 -7.37
N VAL A 415 6.11 3.86 -8.25
CA VAL A 415 7.08 3.96 -9.34
C VAL A 415 6.41 3.53 -10.64
N ASP A 416 6.61 4.28 -11.70
CA ASP A 416 6.08 3.94 -13.02
C ASP A 416 6.67 2.62 -13.52
N TRP A 417 5.81 1.64 -13.80
CA TRP A 417 6.20 0.28 -14.19
C TRP A 417 6.79 0.15 -15.60
N ASN A 418 6.77 1.22 -16.41
CA ASN A 418 7.39 1.25 -17.73
C ASN A 418 8.77 1.90 -17.73
N THR A 419 8.98 2.90 -16.87
CA THR A 419 10.18 3.75 -16.86
C THR A 419 11.06 3.57 -15.63
N GLY A 420 10.49 3.09 -14.51
CA GLY A 420 11.17 3.04 -13.22
C GLY A 420 11.27 4.38 -12.51
N GLN A 421 10.59 5.43 -12.99
CA GLN A 421 10.59 6.74 -12.35
C GLN A 421 9.61 6.79 -11.17
N PRO A 422 10.04 7.24 -9.98
CA PRO A 422 9.15 7.51 -8.86
C PRO A 422 8.14 8.61 -9.20
N ASN A 423 6.88 8.40 -8.80
CA ASN A 423 5.80 9.38 -8.95
C ASN A 423 5.58 10.21 -7.68
N ALA A 424 4.57 11.06 -7.67
CA ALA A 424 4.29 11.96 -6.54
C ALA A 424 4.04 11.22 -5.21
N ARG A 425 3.48 9.99 -5.22
CA ARG A 425 3.31 9.20 -4.00
C ARG A 425 4.65 8.90 -3.34
N PHE A 426 5.60 8.37 -4.11
CA PHE A 426 6.96 8.11 -3.62
C PHE A 426 7.64 9.38 -3.10
N TRP A 427 7.52 10.49 -3.84
CA TRP A 427 8.15 11.73 -3.46
C TRP A 427 7.53 12.37 -2.22
N VAL A 428 6.23 12.18 -1.98
CA VAL A 428 5.59 12.59 -0.72
C VAL A 428 6.08 11.72 0.43
N LEU A 429 6.12 10.39 0.27
CA LEU A 429 6.71 9.51 1.29
C LEU A 429 8.15 9.93 1.61
N LYS A 430 8.99 10.15 0.59
CA LYS A 430 10.37 10.62 0.77
C LYS A 430 10.44 11.97 1.47
N LEU A 431 9.55 12.90 1.12
CA LEU A 431 9.47 14.21 1.78
C LEU A 431 9.12 14.07 3.27
N LEU A 432 8.18 13.18 3.61
CA LEU A 432 7.83 12.92 5.01
C LEU A 432 8.99 12.24 5.75
N HIS A 433 9.57 11.20 5.17
CA HIS A 433 10.68 10.45 5.76
C HIS A 433 11.91 11.34 6.04
N ASP A 434 12.23 12.27 5.12
CA ASP A 434 13.38 13.17 5.29
C ASP A 434 13.14 14.25 6.37
N ASN A 435 11.89 14.49 6.76
CA ASN A 435 11.55 15.63 7.60
C ASN A 435 10.98 15.25 8.97
N PHE A 436 10.38 14.07 9.11
CA PHE A 436 9.63 13.65 10.29
C PHE A 436 9.92 12.20 10.64
N GLY A 437 9.75 11.87 11.94
CA GLY A 437 9.93 10.50 12.39
C GLY A 437 9.63 10.29 13.87
N PRO A 438 9.98 9.11 14.39
CA PRO A 438 9.85 8.82 15.81
C PRO A 438 10.65 9.79 16.70
N GLY A 439 10.04 10.24 17.80
CA GLY A 439 10.62 11.19 18.75
C GLY A 439 10.30 12.65 18.46
N ASP A 440 9.76 12.99 17.29
CA ASP A 440 9.32 14.35 16.99
C ASP A 440 8.09 14.72 17.82
N LYS A 441 8.03 15.97 18.27
CA LYS A 441 6.87 16.51 18.99
C LYS A 441 5.85 17.04 18.00
N LEU A 442 4.66 16.48 17.98
CA LEU A 442 3.52 17.10 17.31
C LEU A 442 2.97 18.20 18.21
N VAL A 443 2.84 19.41 17.67
CA VAL A 443 2.29 20.56 18.39
C VAL A 443 1.01 21.07 17.74
N GLU A 444 0.17 21.78 18.51
CA GLU A 444 -1.13 22.23 18.04
C GLU A 444 -0.99 23.17 16.85
N ALA A 445 -1.58 22.79 15.73
CA ALA A 445 -1.73 23.62 14.54
C ALA A 445 -3.20 23.64 14.09
N ARG A 446 -3.65 24.74 13.50
CA ARG A 446 -5.01 24.91 13.02
C ARG A 446 -5.03 25.72 11.74
N VAL A 447 -6.00 25.45 10.91
CA VAL A 447 -6.36 26.24 9.72
C VAL A 447 -7.86 26.54 9.77
N ASP A 448 -8.28 27.65 9.18
CA ASP A 448 -9.66 28.12 9.20
C ASP A 448 -10.54 27.56 8.06
N THR A 449 -10.08 26.51 7.39
CA THR A 449 -10.84 25.77 6.36
C THR A 449 -10.65 24.26 6.54
N PRO A 450 -11.67 23.42 6.21
CA PRO A 450 -11.51 21.96 6.21
C PRO A 450 -10.75 21.43 4.98
N TYR A 451 -10.45 22.26 4.00
CA TYR A 451 -9.86 21.86 2.72
C TYR A 451 -8.34 21.88 2.71
N VAL A 452 -7.75 22.53 3.69
CA VAL A 452 -6.30 22.49 3.93
C VAL A 452 -6.08 21.84 5.30
N TYR A 453 -5.10 20.95 5.36
CA TYR A 453 -4.66 20.35 6.62
C TYR A 453 -3.32 20.96 7.02
N ALA A 454 -3.12 21.16 8.32
CA ALA A 454 -1.87 21.64 8.88
C ALA A 454 -1.48 20.86 10.14
N GLN A 455 -0.23 20.42 10.21
CA GLN A 455 0.37 19.84 11.41
C GLN A 455 1.77 20.40 11.61
N ALA A 456 2.01 20.93 12.80
CA ALA A 456 3.32 21.43 13.16
C ALA A 456 4.10 20.41 13.98
N PHE A 457 5.42 20.38 13.75
CA PHE A 457 6.35 19.49 14.39
C PHE A 457 7.52 20.27 15.00
N VAL A 458 8.00 19.80 16.14
CA VAL A 458 9.34 20.14 16.63
C VAL A 458 10.15 18.86 16.56
N THR A 459 11.11 18.82 15.63
CA THR A 459 11.92 17.61 15.40
C THR A 459 12.81 17.30 16.60
N THR A 460 13.34 16.09 16.66
CA THR A 460 14.33 15.67 17.68
C THR A 460 15.55 16.58 17.71
N GLN A 461 15.85 17.28 16.62
CA GLN A 461 16.93 18.28 16.51
C GLN A 461 16.47 19.69 16.94
N GLY A 462 15.21 19.86 17.35
CA GLY A 462 14.64 21.11 17.78
C GLY A 462 14.24 22.06 16.63
N GLN A 463 14.16 21.58 15.39
CA GLN A 463 13.69 22.36 14.24
C GLN A 463 12.16 22.47 14.27
N ARG A 464 11.63 23.64 13.95
CA ARG A 464 10.19 23.89 13.80
C ARG A 464 9.79 23.68 12.34
N LYS A 465 8.89 22.75 12.08
CA LYS A 465 8.39 22.45 10.75
C LYS A 465 6.88 22.44 10.71
N LEU A 466 6.31 22.93 9.62
CA LEU A 466 4.88 22.90 9.38
C LEU A 466 4.61 22.07 8.12
N LEU A 467 3.91 20.95 8.28
CA LEU A 467 3.33 20.17 7.20
C LEU A 467 2.00 20.79 6.80
N LEU A 468 1.84 21.08 5.51
CA LEU A 468 0.60 21.53 4.91
C LEU A 468 0.18 20.55 3.81
N VAL A 469 -1.11 20.24 3.76
CA VAL A 469 -1.69 19.34 2.76
C VAL A 469 -2.95 19.99 2.18
N ASN A 470 -2.94 20.22 0.87
CA ASN A 470 -4.15 20.66 0.17
C ASN A 470 -5.02 19.45 -0.19
N LYS A 471 -6.23 19.40 0.37
CA LYS A 471 -7.18 18.29 0.20
C LYS A 471 -8.07 18.43 -1.05
N ARG A 472 -7.81 19.41 -1.94
CA ARG A 472 -8.66 19.72 -3.11
C ARG A 472 -7.84 19.97 -4.36
N ASP A 473 -8.43 19.72 -5.52
CA ASP A 473 -7.83 20.04 -6.82
C ASP A 473 -8.07 21.52 -7.21
N ARG A 474 -7.68 22.41 -6.32
CA ARG A 474 -7.69 23.86 -6.54
C ARG A 474 -6.69 24.54 -5.61
N ALA A 475 -6.22 25.71 -6.01
CA ALA A 475 -5.25 26.45 -5.20
C ALA A 475 -5.89 27.14 -3.99
N PHE A 476 -5.11 27.22 -2.90
CA PHE A 476 -5.38 28.02 -1.71
C PHE A 476 -4.19 28.93 -1.43
N GLU A 477 -4.44 30.12 -0.90
CA GLU A 477 -3.39 31.03 -0.46
C GLU A 477 -3.35 31.02 1.09
N VAL A 478 -2.33 30.37 1.64
CA VAL A 478 -2.20 30.14 3.08
C VAL A 478 -1.30 31.19 3.71
N THR A 479 -1.84 31.95 4.65
CA THR A 479 -1.05 32.87 5.49
C THR A 479 -0.47 32.09 6.68
N ILE A 480 0.86 32.10 6.80
CA ILE A 480 1.61 31.41 7.84
C ILE A 480 2.36 32.47 8.65
N PRO A 481 1.98 32.76 9.92
CA PRO A 481 2.66 33.75 10.74
C PRO A 481 4.16 33.44 10.88
N ASP A 482 4.97 34.49 10.88
CA ASP A 482 6.43 34.44 11.11
C ASP A 482 7.22 33.55 10.13
N SER A 483 6.69 33.34 8.92
CA SER A 483 7.27 32.45 7.92
C SER A 483 8.11 33.14 6.85
N GLN A 484 8.27 34.46 6.90
CA GLN A 484 9.07 35.20 5.90
C GLN A 484 10.49 34.65 5.81
N GLY A 485 10.93 34.33 4.59
CA GLY A 485 12.26 33.77 4.32
C GLY A 485 12.41 32.28 4.62
N SER A 486 11.36 31.62 5.10
CA SER A 486 11.35 30.17 5.37
C SER A 486 11.55 29.37 4.09
N GLU A 487 12.31 28.29 4.20
CA GLU A 487 12.47 27.32 3.12
C GLU A 487 11.25 26.39 3.06
N ILE A 488 10.86 26.08 1.83
CA ILE A 488 9.76 25.16 1.54
C ILE A 488 10.29 24.03 0.67
N ARG A 489 9.92 22.81 1.00
CA ARG A 489 10.01 21.66 0.10
C ARG A 489 8.59 21.16 -0.18
N TYR A 490 8.29 20.88 -1.44
CA TYR A 490 6.92 20.53 -1.82
C TYR A 490 6.86 19.50 -2.94
N VAL A 491 5.73 18.79 -2.99
CA VAL A 491 5.33 17.89 -4.08
C VAL A 491 3.95 18.34 -4.55
N ASP A 492 3.82 18.62 -5.83
CA ASP A 492 2.58 19.03 -6.48
C ASP A 492 2.48 18.46 -7.91
N GLN A 493 1.49 18.86 -8.68
CA GLN A 493 1.31 18.40 -10.05
C GLN A 493 2.45 18.83 -11.01
N THR A 494 3.21 19.87 -10.66
CA THR A 494 4.35 20.33 -11.48
C THR A 494 5.62 19.54 -11.21
N THR A 495 5.78 19.00 -10.00
CA THR A 495 6.92 18.15 -9.64
C THR A 495 6.68 16.68 -9.94
N ASN A 496 5.47 16.21 -9.86
CA ASN A 496 4.94 14.85 -10.07
C ASN A 496 5.98 13.69 -10.09
N PHE A 497 6.71 13.50 -11.23
CA PHE A 497 7.75 12.46 -11.37
C PHE A 497 9.18 12.97 -11.07
N GLN A 498 9.30 14.10 -10.40
CA GLN A 498 10.58 14.69 -10.01
C GLN A 498 10.70 14.77 -8.50
N PRO A 499 11.93 14.84 -7.97
CA PRO A 499 12.16 15.10 -6.55
C PRO A 499 11.41 16.36 -6.08
N PRO A 500 11.12 16.46 -4.76
CA PRO A 500 10.42 17.61 -4.20
C PRO A 500 11.03 18.95 -4.66
N GLY A 501 10.16 19.85 -5.08
CA GLY A 501 10.55 21.22 -5.40
C GLY A 501 11.02 21.98 -4.15
N GLU A 502 11.86 22.99 -4.36
CA GLU A 502 12.38 23.84 -3.28
C GLU A 502 12.07 25.30 -3.60
N ALA A 503 11.63 26.04 -2.58
CA ALA A 503 11.31 27.46 -2.68
C ALA A 503 11.61 28.19 -1.37
N ARG A 504 11.56 29.54 -1.40
CA ARG A 504 11.59 30.40 -0.22
C ARG A 504 10.40 31.36 -0.20
N LEU A 505 9.80 31.54 0.96
CA LEU A 505 8.69 32.46 1.14
C LEU A 505 9.15 33.92 1.06
N ASN A 506 8.54 34.67 0.13
CA ASN A 506 8.69 36.12 0.05
C ASN A 506 7.60 36.82 0.86
N GLY A 507 7.59 36.65 2.17
CA GLY A 507 6.53 37.13 3.05
C GLY A 507 5.93 35.98 3.85
N ASN A 508 4.68 36.13 4.26
CA ASN A 508 3.99 35.16 5.11
C ASN A 508 2.88 34.37 4.36
N GLN A 509 2.90 34.40 3.03
CA GLN A 509 1.89 33.75 2.19
C GLN A 509 2.50 32.67 1.32
N LEU A 510 1.85 31.51 1.29
CA LEU A 510 2.17 30.38 0.44
C LEU A 510 0.93 30.03 -0.40
N THR A 511 1.09 29.98 -1.71
CA THR A 511 0.09 29.41 -2.60
C THR A 511 0.27 27.90 -2.63
N LEU A 512 -0.69 27.15 -2.11
CA LEU A 512 -0.76 25.68 -2.23
C LEU A 512 -1.53 25.32 -3.50
N SER A 513 -0.88 24.69 -4.46
CA SER A 513 -1.49 24.13 -5.67
C SER A 513 -2.45 22.98 -5.34
N GLY A 514 -3.23 22.50 -6.33
CA GLY A 514 -4.10 21.35 -6.15
C GLY A 514 -3.36 20.10 -5.65
N PHE A 515 -3.83 19.52 -4.55
CA PHE A 515 -3.25 18.34 -3.86
C PHE A 515 -1.77 18.50 -3.45
N GLU A 516 -1.28 19.71 -3.33
CA GLU A 516 0.10 19.95 -2.90
C GLU A 516 0.32 19.50 -1.45
N VAL A 517 1.47 18.86 -1.23
CA VAL A 517 2.05 18.60 0.09
C VAL A 517 3.30 19.43 0.25
N ALA A 518 3.33 20.29 1.25
CA ALA A 518 4.46 21.19 1.51
C ALA A 518 4.96 21.05 2.97
N VAL A 519 6.27 21.10 3.12
CA VAL A 519 6.96 21.22 4.42
C VAL A 519 7.65 22.58 4.47
N VAL A 520 7.23 23.40 5.42
CA VAL A 520 7.79 24.74 5.68
C VAL A 520 8.73 24.68 6.88
N ASN A 521 10.01 25.01 6.68
CA ASN A 521 11.00 25.10 7.73
C ASN A 521 10.93 26.50 8.37
N LEU A 522 10.36 26.59 9.56
CA LEU A 522 10.16 27.85 10.27
C LEU A 522 11.40 28.19 11.13
N SER A 523 11.85 29.43 11.06
CA SER A 523 12.89 29.92 11.99
C SER A 523 12.39 29.87 13.44
N ARG A 524 13.31 29.72 14.37
CA ARG A 524 13.02 29.66 15.82
C ARG A 524 12.46 30.99 16.34
#